data_3e21da43a17217ed731aec867da7c4f5
#
_entry.id   3e21da43a17217ed731aec867da7c4f5
#
_cell.length_a   1.000
_cell.length_b   1.000
_cell.length_c   1.000
_cell.angle_alpha   90.00
_cell.angle_beta   90.00
_cell.angle_gamma   90.00
#
_symmetry.space_group_name_H-M   'P 1'
#
loop_
_entity.id
_entity.type
_entity.pdbx_description
1 polymer ?
#
loop_
_entity_poly.entity_id
_entity_poly.type
_entity_poly.pdbx_seq_one_letter_code
_entity_poly.pdbx_strand_id
1 'polypeptide(L)'
;MKRNKLSLFSIPYVVWMAIFVVIPILMVVVYAFSSAGGGFTLDNFARIWDYAVVFTRSFKLALIATVICLLVGYPISCFLAREGAGFQRVAMMLIMLPMWMNFLLRTYAWMSILENTGLLNRFFDAIGLFDLINGLFGTEIEYFKMINTQGAVVLGMVYNFLPFMVLPIF
;
A
#
# COMPACT_ATOMS: atom_id res chain seq x y z
N MET A 1 25.98 -40.31 6.44
CA MET A 1 24.94 -40.39 7.49
C MET A 1 24.62 -39.07 8.23
N LYS A 2 25.07 -37.88 7.81
CA LYS A 2 24.74 -36.56 8.43
C LYS A 2 23.45 -35.87 7.90
N ARG A 3 22.91 -36.30 6.76
CA ARG A 3 21.78 -35.64 6.08
C ARG A 3 20.42 -35.84 6.77
N ASN A 4 20.22 -36.93 7.49
CA ASN A 4 18.93 -37.22 8.15
C ASN A 4 18.69 -36.44 9.44
N LYS A 5 19.73 -35.98 10.13
CA LYS A 5 19.58 -35.20 11.38
C LYS A 5 19.14 -33.76 11.10
N LEU A 6 19.63 -33.13 10.03
CA LEU A 6 19.18 -31.79 9.59
C LEU A 6 17.70 -31.79 9.16
N SER A 7 17.24 -32.87 8.52
CA SER A 7 15.85 -33.02 8.12
C SER A 7 14.91 -33.11 9.33
N LEU A 8 15.36 -33.70 10.44
CA LEU A 8 14.56 -33.82 11.66
C LEU A 8 14.30 -32.47 12.35
N PHE A 9 15.29 -31.57 12.32
CA PHE A 9 15.14 -30.19 12.83
C PHE A 9 14.20 -29.32 11.99
N SER A 10 13.95 -29.67 10.72
CA SER A 10 13.03 -28.95 9.85
C SER A 10 11.58 -29.37 10.06
N ILE A 11 11.30 -30.47 10.74
CA ILE A 11 9.92 -30.99 10.93
C ILE A 11 8.99 -29.95 11.59
N PRO A 12 9.35 -29.28 12.71
CA PRO A 12 8.47 -28.30 13.33
C PRO A 12 8.11 -27.16 12.37
N TYR A 13 9.05 -26.71 11.56
CA TYR A 13 8.81 -25.68 10.54
C TYR A 13 7.88 -26.17 9.43
N VAL A 14 8.08 -27.38 8.92
CA VAL A 14 7.23 -27.96 7.87
C VAL A 14 5.81 -28.17 8.38
N VAL A 15 5.64 -28.65 9.63
CA VAL A 15 4.33 -28.82 10.26
C VAL A 15 3.64 -27.46 10.42
N TRP A 16 4.35 -26.45 10.88
CA TRP A 16 3.83 -25.08 10.97
C TRP A 16 3.36 -24.56 9.61
N MET A 17 4.19 -24.68 8.57
CA MET A 17 3.86 -24.29 7.20
C MET A 17 2.65 -25.05 6.66
N ALA A 18 2.56 -26.36 6.93
CA ALA A 18 1.41 -27.16 6.51
C ALA A 18 0.11 -26.68 7.17
N ILE A 19 0.13 -26.40 8.47
CA ILE A 19 -1.07 -25.97 9.21
C ILE A 19 -1.48 -24.55 8.81
N PHE A 20 -0.55 -23.61 8.77
CA PHE A 20 -0.87 -22.17 8.63
C PHE A 20 -0.84 -21.64 7.19
N VAL A 21 -0.26 -22.38 6.27
CA VAL A 21 -0.21 -21.97 4.85
C VAL A 21 -0.98 -22.94 3.97
N VAL A 22 -0.67 -24.24 4.03
CA VAL A 22 -1.27 -25.21 3.10
C VAL A 22 -2.75 -25.41 3.39
N ILE A 23 -3.14 -25.58 4.66
CA ILE A 23 -4.55 -25.80 5.02
C ILE A 23 -5.43 -24.60 4.62
N PRO A 24 -5.10 -23.34 4.94
CA PRO A 24 -5.91 -22.20 4.49
C PRO A 24 -5.99 -22.09 2.97
N ILE A 25 -4.92 -22.35 2.24
CA ILE A 25 -4.95 -22.35 0.77
C ILE A 25 -5.89 -23.44 0.25
N LEU A 26 -5.82 -24.66 0.78
CA LEU A 26 -6.72 -25.74 0.42
C LEU A 26 -8.18 -25.39 0.75
N MET A 27 -8.45 -24.77 1.90
CA MET A 27 -9.78 -24.29 2.24
C MET A 27 -10.30 -23.29 1.22
N VAL A 28 -9.48 -22.30 0.82
CA VAL A 28 -9.86 -21.33 -0.23
C VAL A 28 -10.21 -22.04 -1.54
N VAL A 29 -9.39 -23.02 -1.96
CA VAL A 29 -9.66 -23.80 -3.18
C VAL A 29 -10.97 -24.57 -3.04
N VAL A 30 -11.21 -25.26 -1.92
CA VAL A 30 -12.46 -25.98 -1.68
C VAL A 30 -13.65 -25.04 -1.72
N TYR A 31 -13.59 -23.88 -1.05
CA TYR A 31 -14.67 -22.90 -1.08
C TYR A 31 -14.88 -22.29 -2.46
N ALA A 32 -13.83 -22.08 -3.25
CA ALA A 32 -13.93 -21.56 -4.62
C ALA A 32 -14.77 -22.48 -5.52
N PHE A 33 -14.69 -23.78 -5.32
CA PHE A 33 -15.43 -24.81 -6.09
C PHE A 33 -16.66 -25.36 -5.37
N SER A 34 -17.00 -24.85 -4.18
CA SER A 34 -18.14 -25.32 -3.39
C SER A 34 -19.33 -24.39 -3.53
N SER A 35 -20.53 -24.98 -3.71
CA SER A 35 -21.81 -24.28 -3.62
C SER A 35 -22.29 -24.21 -2.17
N ALA A 36 -23.10 -23.19 -1.83
CA ALA A 36 -23.77 -23.09 -0.53
C ALA A 36 -24.64 -24.31 -0.17
N GLY A 37 -25.03 -25.11 -1.17
CA GLY A 37 -25.77 -26.38 -0.99
C GLY A 37 -24.89 -27.62 -0.91
N GLY A 38 -23.55 -27.50 -0.86
CA GLY A 38 -22.64 -28.64 -0.69
C GLY A 38 -22.24 -29.39 -1.97
N GLY A 39 -22.51 -28.81 -3.17
CA GLY A 39 -22.15 -29.38 -4.47
C GLY A 39 -20.94 -28.65 -5.12
N PHE A 40 -20.33 -29.30 -6.12
CA PHE A 40 -19.32 -28.66 -6.97
C PHE A 40 -19.99 -27.63 -7.88
N THR A 41 -19.44 -26.41 -7.92
CA THR A 41 -19.94 -25.32 -8.77
C THR A 41 -18.81 -24.45 -9.31
N LEU A 42 -19.03 -23.89 -10.50
CA LEU A 42 -18.21 -22.83 -11.09
C LEU A 42 -18.87 -21.45 -11.00
N ASP A 43 -20.04 -21.34 -10.40
CA ASP A 43 -20.80 -20.07 -10.33
C ASP A 43 -20.03 -18.99 -9.55
N ASN A 44 -19.20 -19.39 -8.59
CA ASN A 44 -18.35 -18.46 -7.86
C ASN A 44 -17.37 -17.72 -8.79
N PHE A 45 -16.92 -18.37 -9.86
CA PHE A 45 -16.06 -17.76 -10.87
C PHE A 45 -16.85 -16.86 -11.82
N ALA A 46 -18.10 -17.20 -12.14
CA ALA A 46 -18.97 -16.34 -12.94
C ALA A 46 -19.25 -15.01 -12.23
N ARG A 47 -19.41 -15.02 -10.90
CA ARG A 47 -19.61 -13.83 -10.07
C ARG A 47 -18.39 -12.87 -10.05
N ILE A 48 -17.21 -13.29 -10.49
CA ILE A 48 -16.04 -12.41 -10.59
C ILE A 48 -16.33 -11.24 -11.52
N TRP A 49 -17.14 -11.44 -12.56
CA TRP A 49 -17.53 -10.39 -13.49
C TRP A 49 -18.36 -9.28 -12.84
N ASP A 50 -19.12 -9.57 -11.80
CA ASP A 50 -19.88 -8.58 -11.02
C ASP A 50 -18.94 -7.58 -10.32
N TYR A 51 -17.71 -8.02 -10.03
CA TYR A 51 -16.65 -7.21 -9.41
C TYR A 51 -15.68 -6.59 -10.41
N ALA A 52 -15.90 -6.73 -11.73
CA ALA A 52 -15.01 -6.23 -12.78
C ALA A 52 -14.70 -4.72 -12.62
N VAL A 53 -15.69 -3.94 -12.21
CA VAL A 53 -15.52 -2.49 -11.95
C VAL A 53 -14.54 -2.24 -10.81
N VAL A 54 -14.61 -3.05 -9.75
CA VAL A 54 -13.70 -2.94 -8.59
C VAL A 54 -12.28 -3.31 -9.00
N PHE A 55 -12.12 -4.42 -9.75
CA PHE A 55 -10.82 -4.83 -10.29
C PHE A 55 -10.21 -3.76 -11.17
N THR A 56 -10.97 -3.21 -12.12
CA THR A 56 -10.49 -2.17 -13.04
C THR A 56 -10.04 -0.91 -12.28
N ARG A 57 -10.83 -0.49 -11.28
CA ARG A 57 -10.45 0.65 -10.42
C ARG A 57 -9.19 0.38 -9.64
N SER A 58 -9.07 -0.81 -9.04
CA SER A 58 -7.89 -1.21 -8.28
C SER A 58 -6.64 -1.25 -9.16
N PHE A 59 -6.72 -1.82 -10.35
CA PHE A 59 -5.62 -1.83 -11.32
C PHE A 59 -5.20 -0.43 -11.74
N LYS A 60 -6.17 0.44 -12.04
CA LYS A 60 -5.89 1.85 -12.39
C LYS A 60 -5.14 2.56 -11.27
N LEU A 61 -5.63 2.47 -10.02
CA LEU A 61 -4.99 3.12 -8.88
C LEU A 61 -3.59 2.55 -8.59
N ALA A 62 -3.45 1.22 -8.70
CA ALA A 62 -2.15 0.56 -8.53
C ALA A 62 -1.14 1.00 -9.61
N LEU A 63 -1.57 1.10 -10.87
CA LEU A 63 -0.72 1.57 -11.96
C LEU A 63 -0.25 3.01 -11.73
N ILE A 64 -1.18 3.90 -11.38
CA ILE A 64 -0.85 5.31 -11.07
C ILE A 64 0.14 5.39 -9.91
N ALA A 65 -0.13 4.67 -8.80
CA ALA A 65 0.77 4.64 -7.65
C ALA A 65 2.15 4.10 -8.01
N THR A 66 2.24 3.04 -8.82
CA THR A 66 3.50 2.47 -9.28
C THR A 66 4.30 3.46 -10.13
N VAL A 67 3.66 4.15 -11.08
CA VAL A 67 4.31 5.17 -11.90
C VAL A 67 4.84 6.31 -11.04
N ILE A 68 4.05 6.80 -10.07
CA ILE A 68 4.50 7.85 -9.14
C ILE A 68 5.66 7.34 -8.28
N CYS A 69 5.58 6.12 -7.73
CA CYS A 69 6.67 5.52 -6.97
C CYS A 69 7.96 5.41 -7.79
N LEU A 70 7.86 5.06 -9.07
CA LEU A 70 9.02 4.98 -9.97
C LEU A 70 9.60 6.36 -10.25
N LEU A 71 8.75 7.34 -10.59
CA LEU A 71 9.17 8.72 -10.88
C LEU A 71 9.83 9.41 -9.68
N VAL A 72 9.40 9.10 -8.47
CA VAL A 72 9.98 9.64 -7.23
C VAL A 72 11.13 8.77 -6.73
N GLY A 73 10.97 7.46 -6.74
CA GLY A 73 11.95 6.51 -6.22
C GLY A 73 13.23 6.45 -7.02
N TYR A 74 13.15 6.54 -8.35
CA TYR A 74 14.32 6.50 -9.22
C TYR A 74 15.30 7.68 -8.96
N PRO A 75 14.87 8.96 -8.96
CA PRO A 75 15.76 10.07 -8.62
C PRO A 75 16.33 9.96 -7.21
N ILE A 76 15.51 9.55 -6.23
CA ILE A 76 15.96 9.36 -4.84
C ILE A 76 17.07 8.30 -4.80
N SER A 77 16.88 7.15 -5.42
CA SER A 77 17.88 6.08 -5.47
C SER A 77 19.16 6.52 -6.16
N CYS A 78 19.06 7.23 -7.30
CA CYS A 78 20.23 7.79 -8.00
C CYS A 78 20.99 8.82 -7.17
N PHE A 79 20.27 9.64 -6.41
CA PHE A 79 20.90 10.61 -5.49
C PHE A 79 21.62 9.88 -4.37
N LEU A 80 20.94 8.93 -3.71
CA LEU A 80 21.54 8.15 -2.64
C LEU A 80 22.79 7.38 -3.08
N ALA A 81 22.75 6.80 -4.28
CA ALA A 81 23.89 6.04 -4.81
C ALA A 81 25.17 6.88 -5.02
N ARG A 82 25.04 8.20 -5.13
CA ARG A 82 26.17 9.14 -5.29
C ARG A 82 26.71 9.66 -3.98
N GLU A 83 25.99 9.49 -2.89
CA GLU A 83 26.36 10.00 -1.58
C GLU A 83 27.31 9.04 -0.85
N GLY A 84 27.97 9.53 0.20
CA GLY A 84 28.89 8.73 1.00
C GLY A 84 28.19 7.65 1.83
N ALA A 85 28.89 6.54 2.13
CA ALA A 85 28.35 5.37 2.82
C ALA A 85 27.68 5.67 4.18
N GLY A 86 28.11 6.73 4.88
CA GLY A 86 27.47 7.17 6.12
C GLY A 86 26.09 7.72 5.90
N PHE A 87 25.93 8.61 4.92
CA PHE A 87 24.65 9.18 4.55
C PHE A 87 23.69 8.13 3.97
N GLN A 88 24.18 7.25 3.09
CA GLN A 88 23.41 6.14 2.53
C GLN A 88 22.76 5.30 3.64
N ARG A 89 23.55 4.92 4.67
CA ARG A 89 23.05 4.11 5.79
C ARG A 89 21.91 4.79 6.54
N VAL A 90 22.08 6.07 6.87
CA VAL A 90 21.06 6.84 7.60
C VAL A 90 19.81 7.06 6.74
N ALA A 91 19.98 7.43 5.47
CA ALA A 91 18.87 7.65 4.55
C ALA A 91 18.05 6.39 4.31
N MET A 92 18.70 5.24 4.10
CA MET A 92 18.02 3.95 3.95
C MET A 92 17.26 3.56 5.22
N MET A 93 17.85 3.80 6.40
CA MET A 93 17.16 3.54 7.67
C MET A 93 15.90 4.42 7.82
N LEU A 94 15.98 5.71 7.45
CA LEU A 94 14.84 6.63 7.48
C LEU A 94 13.75 6.25 6.47
N ILE A 95 14.11 5.80 5.27
CA ILE A 95 13.17 5.34 4.24
C ILE A 95 12.44 4.08 4.71
N MET A 96 13.12 3.19 5.44
CA MET A 96 12.52 1.96 5.97
C MET A 96 11.70 2.17 7.24
N LEU A 97 11.93 3.26 7.98
CA LEU A 97 11.28 3.52 9.26
C LEU A 97 9.73 3.46 9.20
N PRO A 98 9.07 4.03 8.18
CA PRO A 98 7.62 3.91 8.04
C PRO A 98 7.11 2.47 7.94
N MET A 99 7.92 1.54 7.44
CA MET A 99 7.51 0.14 7.30
C MET A 99 7.37 -0.59 8.66
N TRP A 100 8.08 -0.11 9.68
CA TRP A 100 8.03 -0.69 11.03
C TRP A 100 6.81 -0.21 11.84
N MET A 101 6.17 0.85 11.37
CA MET A 101 4.95 1.34 12.01
C MET A 101 3.74 0.47 11.64
N ASN A 102 2.83 0.30 12.57
CA ASN A 102 1.57 -0.41 12.34
C ASN A 102 0.78 0.26 11.19
N PHE A 103 0.32 -0.56 10.25
CA PHE A 103 -0.43 -0.10 9.06
C PHE A 103 -1.69 0.70 9.43
N LEU A 104 -2.45 0.26 10.45
CA LEU A 104 -3.66 0.94 10.88
C LEU A 104 -3.36 2.33 11.44
N LEU A 105 -2.35 2.47 12.29
CA LEU A 105 -1.94 3.77 12.83
C LEU A 105 -1.55 4.75 11.72
N ARG A 106 -0.82 4.29 10.71
CA ARG A 106 -0.47 5.10 9.54
C ARG A 106 -1.71 5.54 8.76
N THR A 107 -2.64 4.62 8.55
CA THR A 107 -3.87 4.92 7.82
C THR A 107 -4.70 5.96 8.56
N TYR A 108 -4.88 5.82 9.88
CA TYR A 108 -5.59 6.81 10.69
C TYR A 108 -4.87 8.16 10.71
N ALA A 109 -3.54 8.18 10.78
CA ALA A 109 -2.78 9.42 10.70
C ALA A 109 -3.03 10.15 9.37
N TRP A 110 -2.99 9.43 8.25
CA TRP A 110 -3.31 10.00 6.93
C TRP A 110 -4.76 10.50 6.85
N MET A 111 -5.72 9.74 7.40
CA MET A 111 -7.12 10.19 7.46
C MET A 111 -7.26 11.50 8.23
N SER A 112 -6.62 11.63 9.41
CA SER A 112 -6.65 12.86 10.21
C SER A 112 -5.96 14.04 9.54
N ILE A 113 -4.89 13.81 8.76
CA ILE A 113 -4.20 14.85 8.02
C ILE A 113 -5.04 15.36 6.85
N LEU A 114 -5.73 14.45 6.14
CA LEU A 114 -6.49 14.73 4.92
C LEU A 114 -7.95 15.12 5.20
N GLU A 115 -8.39 15.11 6.45
CA GLU A 115 -9.75 15.50 6.84
C GLU A 115 -10.05 16.96 6.45
N ASN A 116 -11.33 17.29 6.26
CA ASN A 116 -11.73 18.64 5.84
C ASN A 116 -11.25 19.72 6.81
N THR A 117 -11.24 19.42 8.11
CA THR A 117 -10.68 20.28 9.18
C THR A 117 -9.29 19.83 9.63
N GLY A 118 -8.64 18.97 8.83
CA GLY A 118 -7.37 18.36 9.13
C GLY A 118 -6.18 19.33 9.00
N LEU A 119 -5.00 18.82 9.39
CA LEU A 119 -3.77 19.61 9.42
C LEU A 119 -3.42 20.23 8.06
N LEU A 120 -3.68 19.53 6.96
CA LEU A 120 -3.32 20.02 5.63
C LEU A 120 -4.20 21.19 5.20
N ASN A 121 -5.52 21.13 5.43
CA ASN A 121 -6.41 22.23 5.12
C ASN A 121 -6.14 23.43 6.01
N ARG A 122 -5.86 23.24 7.31
CA ARG A 122 -5.43 24.32 8.21
C ARG A 122 -4.12 24.98 7.78
N PHE A 123 -3.18 24.18 7.28
CA PHE A 123 -1.93 24.71 6.76
C PHE A 123 -2.18 25.56 5.50
N PHE A 124 -3.02 25.12 4.57
CA PHE A 124 -3.37 25.87 3.37
C PHE A 124 -4.12 27.17 3.70
N ASP A 125 -4.98 27.13 4.69
CA ASP A 125 -5.66 28.33 5.22
C ASP A 125 -4.66 29.32 5.83
N ALA A 126 -3.77 28.83 6.70
CA ALA A 126 -2.76 29.67 7.37
C ALA A 126 -1.79 30.37 6.41
N ILE A 127 -1.49 29.79 5.24
CA ILE A 127 -0.66 30.44 4.21
C ILE A 127 -1.47 31.31 3.23
N GLY A 128 -2.79 31.46 3.46
CA GLY A 128 -3.67 32.29 2.62
C GLY A 128 -3.93 31.69 1.23
N LEU A 129 -3.74 30.38 1.05
CA LEU A 129 -3.93 29.72 -0.24
C LEU A 129 -5.38 29.79 -0.72
N PHE A 130 -6.32 29.66 0.20
CA PHE A 130 -7.75 29.73 -0.12
C PHE A 130 -8.14 31.16 -0.54
N ASP A 131 -7.62 32.19 0.14
CA ASP A 131 -7.85 33.60 -0.21
C ASP A 131 -7.28 33.93 -1.59
N LEU A 132 -6.09 33.39 -1.90
CA LEU A 132 -5.46 33.58 -3.21
C LEU A 132 -6.28 32.93 -4.33
N ILE A 133 -6.75 31.69 -4.13
CA ILE A 133 -7.55 30.95 -5.13
C ILE A 133 -8.90 31.61 -5.30
N ASN A 134 -9.57 31.97 -4.20
CA ASN A 134 -10.88 32.64 -4.24
C ASN A 134 -10.79 34.00 -4.93
N GLY A 135 -9.71 34.76 -4.69
CA GLY A 135 -9.47 36.04 -5.36
C GLY A 135 -9.16 35.91 -6.85
N LEU A 136 -8.45 34.87 -7.29
CA LEU A 136 -8.08 34.63 -8.69
C LEU A 136 -9.23 34.05 -9.54
N PHE A 137 -10.01 33.12 -8.95
CA PHE A 137 -11.01 32.34 -9.68
C PHE A 137 -12.45 32.71 -9.32
N GLY A 138 -12.65 33.63 -8.36
CA GLY A 138 -13.99 34.04 -7.90
C GLY A 138 -14.78 32.89 -7.28
N THR A 139 -14.11 31.93 -6.64
CA THR A 139 -14.69 30.76 -5.97
C THR A 139 -14.78 31.01 -4.47
N GLU A 140 -15.65 30.30 -3.78
CA GLU A 140 -15.76 30.33 -2.31
C GLU A 140 -15.33 28.97 -1.76
N ILE A 141 -14.04 28.64 -1.89
CA ILE A 141 -13.47 27.37 -1.40
C ILE A 141 -12.95 27.60 0.02
N GLU A 142 -13.57 26.92 1.00
CA GLU A 142 -13.15 26.95 2.40
C GLU A 142 -12.16 25.81 2.73
N TYR A 143 -12.23 24.69 2.00
CA TYR A 143 -11.34 23.54 2.18
C TYR A 143 -11.26 22.67 0.93
N PHE A 144 -10.18 21.95 0.78
CA PHE A 144 -10.07 20.89 -0.23
C PHE A 144 -10.60 19.56 0.33
N LYS A 145 -11.60 18.99 -0.35
CA LYS A 145 -12.10 17.65 -0.03
C LYS A 145 -11.10 16.61 -0.48
N MET A 146 -10.16 16.23 0.40
CA MET A 146 -9.12 15.25 0.10
C MET A 146 -9.48 13.84 0.59
N ILE A 147 -10.11 13.73 1.75
CA ILE A 147 -10.53 12.46 2.36
C ILE A 147 -11.54 11.72 1.45
N ASN A 148 -11.44 10.38 1.42
CA ASN A 148 -12.29 9.49 0.62
C ASN A 148 -12.21 9.74 -0.90
N THR A 149 -11.11 10.31 -1.39
CA THR A 149 -10.85 10.50 -2.82
C THR A 149 -9.88 9.45 -3.36
N GLN A 150 -9.90 9.24 -4.67
CA GLN A 150 -8.92 8.38 -5.34
C GLN A 150 -7.48 8.90 -5.14
N GLY A 151 -7.30 10.22 -5.07
CA GLY A 151 -6.01 10.86 -4.80
C GLY A 151 -5.47 10.51 -3.42
N ALA A 152 -6.31 10.52 -2.38
CA ALA A 152 -5.92 10.10 -1.04
C ALA A 152 -5.47 8.63 -0.98
N VAL A 153 -6.19 7.75 -1.70
CA VAL A 153 -5.81 6.34 -1.81
C VAL A 153 -4.45 6.19 -2.48
N VAL A 154 -4.24 6.87 -3.61
CA VAL A 154 -2.94 6.85 -4.33
C VAL A 154 -1.82 7.39 -3.44
N LEU A 155 -2.04 8.50 -2.73
CA LEU A 155 -1.07 9.06 -1.78
C LEU A 155 -0.67 8.04 -0.71
N GLY A 156 -1.66 7.39 -0.09
CA GLY A 156 -1.43 6.34 0.90
C GLY A 156 -0.68 5.14 0.31
N MET A 157 -1.00 4.73 -0.93
CA MET A 157 -0.29 3.66 -1.63
C MET A 157 1.16 4.07 -1.91
N VAL A 158 1.41 5.26 -2.44
CA VAL A 158 2.76 5.77 -2.70
C VAL A 158 3.58 5.79 -1.42
N TYR A 159 3.05 6.35 -0.34
CA TYR A 159 3.73 6.38 0.95
C TYR A 159 4.11 4.98 1.46
N ASN A 160 3.21 4.01 1.30
CA ASN A 160 3.43 2.65 1.77
C ASN A 160 4.43 1.87 0.89
N PHE A 161 4.41 2.07 -0.43
CA PHE A 161 5.16 1.25 -1.38
C PHE A 161 6.44 1.92 -1.90
N LEU A 162 6.65 3.23 -1.65
CA LEU A 162 7.87 3.93 -2.05
C LEU A 162 9.16 3.26 -1.55
N PRO A 163 9.26 2.81 -0.27
CA PRO A 163 10.44 2.09 0.20
C PRO A 163 10.74 0.82 -0.61
N PHE A 164 9.70 0.07 -0.98
CA PHE A 164 9.85 -1.14 -1.80
C PHE A 164 10.29 -0.87 -3.24
N MET A 165 10.10 0.36 -3.73
CA MET A 165 10.61 0.78 -5.03
C MET A 165 12.05 1.28 -4.93
N VAL A 166 12.37 2.07 -3.90
CA VAL A 166 13.72 2.66 -3.71
C VAL A 166 14.76 1.59 -3.44
N LEU A 167 14.45 0.61 -2.56
CA LEU A 167 15.39 -0.44 -2.14
C LEU A 167 15.99 -1.26 -3.28
N PRO A 168 15.21 -1.81 -4.23
CA PRO A 168 15.78 -2.61 -5.32
C PRO A 168 16.44 -1.77 -6.43
N ILE A 169 16.15 -0.47 -6.52
CA ILE A 169 16.77 0.43 -7.51
C ILE A 169 18.12 0.96 -7.00
N PHE A 170 18.24 1.17 -5.69
CA PHE A 170 19.48 1.59 -5.03
C PHE A 170 20.55 0.49 -5.06
#